data_ead39ec743a5a07ae9dcfc7b85e9c6c6
#
_entry.id   ead39ec743a5a07ae9dcfc7b85e9c6c6
#
_cell.length_a   1.000
_cell.length_b   1.000
_cell.length_c   1.000
_cell.angle_alpha   90.00
_cell.angle_beta   90.00
_cell.angle_gamma   90.00
#
_symmetry.space_group_name_H-M   'P 1'
#
loop_
_entity.id
_entity.type
_entity.pdbx_description
1 polymer ?
#
loop_
_entity_poly.entity_id
_entity_poly.type
_entity_poly.pdbx_seq_one_letter_code
_entity_poly.pdbx_strand_id
1 'polypeptide(L)'
;MASHQLISAIHLIFLYIHILSTISQASVPPSETFTYVNSGEFGIYIVEYDATYRALSPYSSPFQLCFYNTTPDAYTLALRMGTMRSESLRRWVWEANRGNPVNENATLTLGKDGNLVLADADGRIAWQTNTANKGVVRFQVLPTGNMVLQDAKGNEII
;
A
#
# COMPACT_ATOMS: atom_id res chain seq x y z
N MET A 1 -1.51 52.76 25.74
CA MET A 1 -0.58 52.04 24.83
C MET A 1 -0.31 50.60 25.27
N ALA A 2 -0.03 50.31 26.56
CA ALA A 2 0.24 48.94 27.03
C ALA A 2 -0.88 47.92 26.77
N SER A 3 -2.15 48.29 26.89
CA SER A 3 -3.30 47.43 26.69
C SER A 3 -3.47 46.96 25.22
N HIS A 4 -3.20 47.82 24.25
CA HIS A 4 -3.25 47.45 22.83
C HIS A 4 -2.14 46.47 22.42
N GLN A 5 -0.94 46.65 22.99
CA GLN A 5 0.16 45.71 22.73
C GLN A 5 -0.08 44.33 23.33
N LEU A 6 -0.70 44.27 24.52
CA LEU A 6 -1.04 43.01 25.17
C LEU A 6 -2.10 42.23 24.38
N ILE A 7 -3.15 42.93 23.92
CA ILE A 7 -4.21 42.32 23.06
C ILE A 7 -3.65 41.80 21.74
N SER A 8 -2.74 42.55 21.10
CA SER A 8 -2.08 42.12 19.87
C SER A 8 -1.19 40.89 20.10
N ALA A 9 -0.44 40.82 21.20
CA ALA A 9 0.38 39.67 21.54
C ALA A 9 -0.47 38.39 21.78
N ILE A 10 -1.60 38.54 22.48
CA ILE A 10 -2.55 37.43 22.72
C ILE A 10 -3.13 36.90 21.39
N HIS A 11 -3.52 37.77 20.47
CA HIS A 11 -4.01 37.36 19.15
C HIS A 11 -2.96 36.61 18.32
N LEU A 12 -1.70 37.04 18.36
CA LEU A 12 -0.59 36.38 17.70
C LEU A 12 -0.33 34.98 18.29
N ILE A 13 -0.41 34.82 19.62
CA ILE A 13 -0.26 33.54 20.30
C ILE A 13 -1.41 32.58 19.91
N PHE A 14 -2.66 33.06 19.91
CA PHE A 14 -3.80 32.26 19.48
C PHE A 14 -3.69 31.85 18.00
N LEU A 15 -3.27 32.76 17.12
CA LEU A 15 -3.05 32.46 15.71
C LEU A 15 -1.93 31.41 15.55
N TYR A 16 -0.85 31.50 16.30
CA TYR A 16 0.26 30.56 16.29
C TYR A 16 -0.16 29.17 16.81
N ILE A 17 -0.95 29.11 17.88
CA ILE A 17 -1.52 27.86 18.41
C ILE A 17 -2.48 27.22 17.39
N HIS A 18 -3.32 28.01 16.72
CA HIS A 18 -4.19 27.50 15.65
C HIS A 18 -3.40 26.96 14.44
N ILE A 19 -2.32 27.61 14.04
CA ILE A 19 -1.44 27.12 12.97
C ILE A 19 -0.75 25.82 13.38
N LEU A 20 -0.29 25.69 14.62
CA LEU A 20 0.32 24.43 15.12
C LEU A 20 -0.68 23.27 15.25
N SER A 21 -1.95 23.55 15.56
CA SER A 21 -2.98 22.51 15.69
C SER A 21 -3.48 21.94 14.36
N THR A 22 -3.18 22.60 13.23
CA THR A 22 -3.63 22.14 11.90
C THR A 22 -2.64 21.25 11.17
N ILE A 23 -1.45 20.96 11.74
CA ILE A 23 -0.40 20.16 11.07
C ILE A 23 -0.28 18.74 11.66
N SER A 24 -1.27 18.24 12.36
CA SER A 24 -1.31 16.80 12.63
C SER A 24 -1.85 16.07 11.41
N GLN A 25 -1.02 15.87 10.40
CA GLN A 25 -1.36 14.94 9.33
C GLN A 25 -1.49 13.54 9.92
N ALA A 26 -2.63 12.89 9.64
CA ALA A 26 -2.80 11.51 9.98
C ALA A 26 -1.68 10.70 9.30
N SER A 27 -0.91 9.98 10.10
CA SER A 27 0.11 9.05 9.60
C SER A 27 -0.36 7.63 9.80
N VAL A 28 0.13 6.73 8.97
CA VAL A 28 -0.15 5.29 9.13
C VAL A 28 0.38 4.83 10.49
N PRO A 29 -0.47 4.23 11.36
CA PRO A 29 -0.01 3.67 12.61
C PRO A 29 1.06 2.59 12.40
N PRO A 30 2.02 2.41 13.31
CA PRO A 30 3.04 1.37 13.19
C PRO A 30 2.48 -0.05 13.00
N SER A 31 1.28 -0.34 13.56
CA SER A 31 0.59 -1.61 13.39
C SER A 31 0.05 -1.87 11.98
N GLU A 32 -0.12 -0.81 11.19
CA GLU A 32 -0.65 -0.85 9.82
C GLU A 32 0.44 -0.66 8.77
N THR A 33 1.65 -0.21 9.17
CA THR A 33 2.80 -0.17 8.27
C THR A 33 3.33 -1.57 8.01
N PHE A 34 3.78 -1.83 6.78
CA PHE A 34 4.39 -3.12 6.42
C PHE A 34 5.44 -2.97 5.33
N THR A 35 6.30 -3.98 5.23
CA THR A 35 7.17 -4.23 4.08
C THR A 35 7.15 -5.71 3.77
N TYR A 36 6.65 -6.06 2.61
CA TYR A 36 6.72 -7.42 2.07
C TYR A 36 7.86 -7.50 1.07
N VAL A 37 8.71 -8.52 1.22
CA VAL A 37 9.85 -8.76 0.35
C VAL A 37 9.51 -9.89 -0.63
N ASN A 38 9.81 -9.70 -1.90
CA ASN A 38 9.68 -10.74 -2.93
C ASN A 38 10.79 -11.78 -2.77
N SER A 39 10.64 -12.68 -1.79
CA SER A 39 11.59 -13.73 -1.48
C SER A 39 10.88 -14.97 -0.90
N GLY A 40 11.61 -16.07 -0.74
CA GLY A 40 11.11 -17.31 -0.14
C GLY A 40 10.48 -18.26 -1.16
N GLU A 41 9.73 -19.22 -0.65
CA GLU A 41 9.17 -20.32 -1.46
C GLU A 41 8.05 -19.89 -2.37
N PHE A 42 7.94 -20.58 -3.50
CA PHE A 42 6.80 -20.38 -4.44
C PHE A 42 5.54 -21.10 -3.95
N GLY A 43 4.41 -20.57 -4.32
CA GLY A 43 3.12 -21.18 -4.07
C GLY A 43 2.93 -22.46 -4.89
N ILE A 44 2.18 -23.40 -4.31
CA ILE A 44 2.01 -24.79 -4.86
C ILE A 44 0.81 -24.94 -5.79
N TYR A 45 -0.01 -23.89 -5.96
CA TYR A 45 -1.22 -23.98 -6.77
C TYR A 45 -0.96 -23.60 -8.22
N ILE A 46 -1.77 -24.13 -9.13
CA ILE A 46 -1.73 -23.74 -10.53
C ILE A 46 -2.37 -22.36 -10.69
N VAL A 47 -1.67 -21.48 -11.39
CA VAL A 47 -2.10 -20.14 -11.74
C VAL A 47 -2.00 -19.93 -13.24
N GLU A 48 -2.68 -18.90 -13.78
CA GLU A 48 -2.60 -18.56 -15.19
C GLU A 48 -1.15 -18.39 -15.67
N TYR A 49 -0.94 -18.66 -16.95
CA TYR A 49 0.34 -18.55 -17.67
C TYR A 49 1.43 -19.54 -17.20
N ASP A 50 1.06 -20.61 -16.46
CA ASP A 50 2.01 -21.52 -15.80
C ASP A 50 3.06 -20.76 -14.96
N ALA A 51 2.67 -19.61 -14.42
CA ALA A 51 3.53 -18.74 -13.66
C ALA A 51 3.93 -19.37 -12.32
N THR A 52 5.12 -19.02 -11.83
CA THR A 52 5.43 -19.19 -10.41
C THR A 52 4.98 -17.94 -9.63
N TYR A 53 4.62 -18.10 -8.35
CA TYR A 53 4.17 -16.97 -7.56
C TYR A 53 4.54 -17.09 -6.09
N ARG A 54 4.62 -15.96 -5.41
CA ARG A 54 4.74 -15.83 -3.95
C ARG A 54 3.54 -15.08 -3.40
N ALA A 55 2.81 -15.73 -2.49
CA ALA A 55 1.66 -15.12 -1.85
C ALA A 55 2.09 -14.14 -0.75
N LEU A 56 1.47 -12.98 -0.70
CA LEU A 56 1.64 -11.99 0.36
C LEU A 56 0.51 -12.11 1.39
N SER A 57 0.73 -11.56 2.60
CA SER A 57 -0.27 -11.60 3.67
C SER A 57 -1.59 -10.90 3.34
N PRO A 58 -1.67 -9.79 2.58
CA PRO A 58 -2.94 -9.19 2.23
C PRO A 58 -3.82 -10.17 1.45
N TYR A 59 -4.92 -10.59 2.09
CA TYR A 59 -5.82 -11.63 1.64
C TYR A 59 -7.26 -11.33 2.07
N SER A 60 -8.19 -11.50 1.15
CA SER A 60 -9.62 -11.56 1.44
C SER A 60 -10.27 -12.53 0.46
N SER A 61 -10.70 -13.70 0.96
CA SER A 61 -11.21 -14.78 0.10
C SER A 61 -12.27 -14.28 -0.89
N PRO A 62 -12.15 -14.58 -2.20
CA PRO A 62 -11.18 -15.47 -2.86
C PRO A 62 -9.90 -14.76 -3.36
N PHE A 63 -9.62 -13.55 -2.93
CA PHE A 63 -8.54 -12.69 -3.45
C PHE A 63 -7.29 -12.73 -2.58
N GLN A 64 -6.12 -12.69 -3.21
CA GLN A 64 -4.82 -12.64 -2.54
C GLN A 64 -3.80 -11.86 -3.36
N LEU A 65 -3.08 -10.97 -2.70
CA LEU A 65 -1.97 -10.23 -3.30
C LEU A 65 -0.74 -11.16 -3.43
N CYS A 66 -0.07 -11.11 -4.56
CA CYS A 66 1.06 -11.98 -4.88
C CYS A 66 2.09 -11.24 -5.73
N PHE A 67 3.35 -11.68 -5.64
CA PHE A 67 4.30 -11.54 -6.74
C PHE A 67 4.21 -12.76 -7.65
N TYR A 68 4.18 -12.57 -8.97
CA TYR A 68 4.28 -13.68 -9.93
C TYR A 68 5.26 -13.39 -11.04
N ASN A 69 5.79 -14.42 -11.67
CA ASN A 69 6.59 -14.31 -12.88
C ASN A 69 6.29 -15.43 -13.87
N THR A 70 6.48 -15.11 -15.15
CA THR A 70 6.50 -16.07 -16.28
C THR A 70 7.90 -16.18 -16.88
N THR A 71 8.81 -15.32 -16.46
CA THR A 71 10.22 -15.26 -16.86
C THR A 71 11.05 -15.13 -15.59
N PRO A 72 12.14 -15.89 -15.42
CA PRO A 72 13.01 -15.78 -14.26
C PRO A 72 13.39 -14.32 -13.95
N ASP A 73 13.39 -13.96 -12.67
CA ASP A 73 13.77 -12.64 -12.15
C ASP A 73 13.00 -11.43 -12.71
N ALA A 74 11.80 -11.66 -13.24
CA ALA A 74 10.93 -10.61 -13.78
C ALA A 74 9.52 -10.69 -13.17
N TYR A 75 9.35 -10.13 -11.96
CA TYR A 75 8.13 -10.24 -11.18
C TYR A 75 7.16 -9.10 -11.38
N THR A 76 5.89 -9.45 -11.38
CA THR A 76 4.75 -8.53 -11.36
C THR A 76 4.02 -8.67 -10.03
N LEU A 77 3.70 -7.54 -9.38
CA LEU A 77 2.78 -7.50 -8.25
C LEU A 77 1.35 -7.57 -8.80
N ALA A 78 0.58 -8.56 -8.35
CA ALA A 78 -0.74 -8.83 -8.88
C ALA A 78 -1.72 -9.29 -7.80
N LEU A 79 -3.01 -9.11 -8.06
CA LEU A 79 -4.09 -9.70 -7.28
C LEU A 79 -4.55 -10.97 -7.97
N ARG A 80 -4.52 -12.06 -7.24
CA ARG A 80 -5.00 -13.38 -7.64
C ARG A 80 -6.40 -13.61 -7.12
N MET A 81 -7.27 -14.23 -7.94
CA MET A 81 -8.58 -14.74 -7.54
C MET A 81 -8.63 -16.27 -7.70
N GLY A 82 -9.32 -16.93 -6.78
CA GLY A 82 -9.62 -18.36 -6.81
C GLY A 82 -9.36 -19.04 -5.47
N THR A 83 -10.21 -20.02 -5.16
CA THR A 83 -10.09 -20.87 -3.96
C THR A 83 -9.79 -22.32 -4.37
N MET A 84 -9.31 -23.14 -3.42
CA MET A 84 -9.07 -24.58 -3.64
C MET A 84 -10.32 -25.35 -4.05
N ARG A 85 -11.52 -24.84 -3.72
CA ARG A 85 -12.81 -25.52 -3.97
C ARG A 85 -13.48 -25.07 -5.25
N SER A 86 -13.21 -23.88 -5.74
CA SER A 86 -13.94 -23.30 -6.87
C SER A 86 -13.19 -23.34 -8.18
N GLU A 87 -11.86 -23.39 -8.16
CA GLU A 87 -11.03 -23.19 -9.34
C GLU A 87 -9.82 -24.13 -9.34
N SER A 88 -9.67 -24.89 -10.42
CA SER A 88 -8.44 -25.64 -10.70
C SER A 88 -7.30 -24.74 -11.17
N LEU A 89 -7.64 -23.59 -11.76
CA LEU A 89 -6.72 -22.56 -12.26
C LEU A 89 -7.07 -21.23 -11.61
N ARG A 90 -6.13 -20.64 -10.88
CA ARG A 90 -6.29 -19.31 -10.28
C ARG A 90 -5.88 -18.23 -11.27
N ARG A 91 -6.66 -17.14 -11.30
CA ARG A 91 -6.55 -16.08 -12.30
C ARG A 91 -5.97 -14.80 -11.72
N TRP A 92 -5.22 -14.08 -12.54
CA TRP A 92 -4.77 -12.72 -12.25
C TRP A 92 -5.87 -11.74 -12.63
N VAL A 93 -6.36 -10.97 -11.67
CA VAL A 93 -7.47 -10.01 -11.87
C VAL A 93 -7.01 -8.57 -11.87
N TRP A 94 -5.79 -8.31 -11.39
CA TRP A 94 -5.17 -6.99 -11.40
C TRP A 94 -3.64 -7.11 -11.34
N GLU A 95 -2.94 -6.14 -11.93
CA GLU A 95 -1.48 -6.04 -11.98
C GLU A 95 -1.03 -4.60 -11.81
N ALA A 96 -0.04 -4.37 -10.93
CA ALA A 96 0.48 -3.03 -10.62
C ALA A 96 1.47 -2.51 -11.67
N ASN A 97 2.47 -3.33 -11.99
CA ASN A 97 3.68 -2.92 -12.71
C ASN A 97 3.82 -3.64 -14.06
N ARG A 98 2.72 -3.77 -14.79
CA ARG A 98 2.71 -4.38 -16.13
C ARG A 98 3.71 -3.69 -17.05
N GLY A 99 4.60 -4.47 -17.67
CA GLY A 99 5.67 -3.95 -18.54
C GLY A 99 6.84 -3.28 -17.83
N ASN A 100 6.84 -3.25 -16.49
CA ASN A 100 7.93 -2.73 -15.66
C ASN A 100 8.23 -3.70 -14.50
N PRO A 101 8.72 -4.93 -14.79
CA PRO A 101 8.94 -5.94 -13.78
C PRO A 101 10.00 -5.53 -12.75
N VAL A 102 9.93 -6.17 -11.59
CA VAL A 102 10.93 -6.08 -10.51
C VAL A 102 11.65 -7.41 -10.33
N ASN A 103 12.80 -7.38 -9.68
CA ASN A 103 13.63 -8.56 -9.46
C ASN A 103 13.32 -9.25 -8.11
N GLU A 104 14.07 -10.30 -7.80
CA GLU A 104 14.15 -10.87 -6.45
C GLU A 104 14.47 -9.76 -5.43
N ASN A 105 13.96 -9.93 -4.21
CA ASN A 105 14.09 -8.97 -3.11
C ASN A 105 13.46 -7.59 -3.35
N ALA A 106 12.67 -7.42 -4.41
CA ALA A 106 11.80 -6.25 -4.52
C ALA A 106 10.85 -6.14 -3.32
N THR A 107 10.43 -4.94 -2.98
CA THR A 107 9.62 -4.69 -1.79
C THR A 107 8.30 -4.01 -2.12
N LEU A 108 7.22 -4.43 -1.45
CA LEU A 108 5.96 -3.70 -1.36
C LEU A 108 5.83 -3.10 0.04
N THR A 109 5.84 -1.79 0.14
CA THR A 109 5.85 -1.09 1.44
C THR A 109 4.70 -0.10 1.55
N LEU A 110 3.95 -0.14 2.67
CA LEU A 110 3.12 0.96 3.14
C LEU A 110 3.90 1.70 4.23
N GLY A 111 4.40 2.88 3.89
CA GLY A 111 5.16 3.73 4.79
C GLY A 111 4.28 4.56 5.72
N LYS A 112 4.89 5.22 6.73
CA LYS A 112 4.20 6.13 7.66
C LYS A 112 3.51 7.30 6.97
N ASP A 113 4.00 7.69 5.81
CA ASP A 113 3.44 8.77 4.99
C ASP A 113 2.15 8.37 4.26
N GLY A 114 1.80 7.07 4.27
CA GLY A 114 0.61 6.54 3.63
C GLY A 114 0.76 6.28 2.13
N ASN A 115 1.98 6.28 1.59
CA ASN A 115 2.21 5.85 0.23
C ASN A 115 2.44 4.33 0.16
N LEU A 116 1.74 3.64 -0.72
CA LEU A 116 2.00 2.24 -1.03
C LEU A 116 2.93 2.20 -2.23
N VAL A 117 4.12 1.64 -2.03
CA VAL A 117 5.23 1.68 -2.99
C VAL A 117 5.73 0.28 -3.30
N LEU A 118 5.83 -0.04 -4.58
CA LEU A 118 6.59 -1.19 -5.10
C LEU A 118 7.95 -0.69 -5.58
N ALA A 119 9.00 -1.12 -4.93
CA ALA A 119 10.38 -0.80 -5.31
C ALA A 119 11.18 -2.06 -5.61
N ASP A 120 12.06 -1.98 -6.59
CA ASP A 120 13.05 -3.02 -6.90
C ASP A 120 14.13 -3.09 -5.81
N ALA A 121 14.92 -4.13 -5.79
CA ALA A 121 15.99 -4.34 -4.82
C ALA A 121 17.07 -3.23 -4.84
N ASP A 122 17.25 -2.56 -5.98
CA ASP A 122 18.15 -1.40 -6.13
C ASP A 122 17.52 -0.07 -5.70
N GLY A 123 16.25 -0.08 -5.24
CA GLY A 123 15.50 1.10 -4.82
C GLY A 123 14.74 1.80 -5.94
N ARG A 124 14.80 1.32 -7.19
CA ARG A 124 13.99 1.85 -8.29
C ARG A 124 12.50 1.64 -8.02
N ILE A 125 11.73 2.71 -8.03
CA ILE A 125 10.28 2.62 -7.89
C ILE A 125 9.67 2.10 -9.19
N ALA A 126 9.04 0.93 -9.13
CA ALA A 126 8.35 0.32 -10.26
C ALA A 126 6.88 0.76 -10.34
N TRP A 127 6.24 0.96 -9.18
CA TRP A 127 4.87 1.42 -9.08
C TRP A 127 4.59 2.05 -7.70
N GLN A 128 3.63 2.98 -7.62
CA GLN A 128 3.18 3.56 -6.35
C GLN A 128 1.79 4.19 -6.48
N THR A 129 1.12 4.37 -5.35
CA THR A 129 -0.21 4.99 -5.29
C THR A 129 -0.19 6.52 -5.31
N ASN A 130 0.95 7.15 -5.02
CA ASN A 130 1.08 8.60 -4.88
C ASN A 130 0.14 9.19 -3.80
N THR A 131 -0.03 8.46 -2.70
CA THR A 131 -0.89 8.83 -1.57
C THR A 131 -0.12 9.38 -0.37
N ALA A 132 1.16 9.69 -0.52
CA ALA A 132 1.96 10.28 0.54
C ALA A 132 1.28 11.54 1.12
N ASN A 133 1.14 11.57 2.46
CA ASN A 133 0.54 12.66 3.21
C ASN A 133 -0.93 13.00 2.85
N LYS A 134 -1.66 12.06 2.28
CA LYS A 134 -3.10 12.22 1.98
C LYS A 134 -4.02 11.69 3.07
N GLY A 135 -3.50 11.42 4.27
CA GLY A 135 -4.31 10.97 5.41
C GLY A 135 -4.61 9.47 5.42
N VAL A 136 -3.90 8.67 4.61
CA VAL A 136 -3.99 7.21 4.67
C VAL A 136 -3.55 6.70 6.02
N VAL A 137 -4.33 5.77 6.59
CA VAL A 137 -4.02 5.08 7.85
C VAL A 137 -3.96 3.57 7.71
N ARG A 138 -4.53 2.98 6.64
CA ARG A 138 -4.46 1.53 6.40
C ARG A 138 -4.63 1.15 4.93
N PHE A 139 -4.22 -0.09 4.63
CA PHE A 139 -4.45 -0.79 3.36
C PHE A 139 -5.27 -2.05 3.60
N GLN A 140 -6.26 -2.34 2.73
CA GLN A 140 -7.05 -3.56 2.79
C GLN A 140 -7.32 -4.14 1.40
N VAL A 141 -7.42 -5.47 1.33
CA VAL A 141 -8.05 -6.19 0.22
C VAL A 141 -9.46 -6.54 0.67
N LEU A 142 -10.47 -6.08 -0.05
CA LEU A 142 -11.87 -6.31 0.27
C LEU A 142 -12.39 -7.64 -0.32
N PRO A 143 -13.49 -8.21 0.22
CA PRO A 143 -14.12 -9.41 -0.35
C PRO A 143 -14.64 -9.23 -1.78
N THR A 144 -14.77 -7.99 -2.24
CA THR A 144 -15.12 -7.63 -3.61
C THR A 144 -13.95 -7.72 -4.59
N GLY A 145 -12.71 -7.85 -4.08
CA GLY A 145 -11.48 -7.78 -4.85
C GLY A 145 -10.90 -6.36 -4.99
N ASN A 146 -11.58 -5.35 -4.45
CA ASN A 146 -10.99 -4.01 -4.40
C ASN A 146 -9.85 -3.97 -3.39
N MET A 147 -8.78 -3.29 -3.76
CA MET A 147 -7.71 -2.90 -2.86
C MET A 147 -7.89 -1.43 -2.53
N VAL A 148 -7.98 -1.11 -1.25
CA VAL A 148 -8.31 0.24 -0.78
C VAL A 148 -7.30 0.76 0.22
N LEU A 149 -6.98 2.04 0.10
CA LEU A 149 -6.30 2.84 1.10
C LEU A 149 -7.34 3.73 1.78
N GLN A 150 -7.40 3.69 3.11
CA GLN A 150 -8.45 4.34 3.88
C GLN A 150 -7.89 5.39 4.85
N ASP A 151 -8.69 6.43 5.10
CA ASP A 151 -8.43 7.42 6.14
C ASP A 151 -8.88 6.91 7.53
N ALA A 152 -8.65 7.72 8.57
CA ALA A 152 -9.02 7.39 9.96
C ALA A 152 -10.54 7.27 10.18
N LYS A 153 -11.37 7.75 9.27
CA LYS A 153 -12.83 7.65 9.30
C LYS A 153 -13.34 6.44 8.52
N GLY A 154 -12.46 5.72 7.83
CA GLY A 154 -12.80 4.60 6.96
C GLY A 154 -13.24 5.01 5.55
N ASN A 155 -13.05 6.26 5.15
CA ASN A 155 -13.29 6.67 3.78
C ASN A 155 -12.17 6.15 2.87
N GLU A 156 -12.55 5.69 1.68
CA GLU A 156 -11.58 5.27 0.67
C GLU A 156 -10.91 6.49 0.03
N ILE A 157 -9.58 6.48 0.02
CA ILE A 157 -8.75 7.51 -0.63
C ILE A 157 -8.43 7.08 -2.07
N ILE A 158 -8.26 5.77 -2.28
CA ILE A 158 -8.02 5.12 -3.55
C ILE A 158 -8.46 3.67 -3.47
#